data_1e080131361d77a6bc4f4143a27faa36
#
_entry.id   1e080131361d77a6bc4f4143a27faa36
#
_cell.length_a   1.000
_cell.length_b   1.000
_cell.length_c   1.000
_cell.angle_alpha   90.00
_cell.angle_beta   90.00
_cell.angle_gamma   90.00
#
_symmetry.space_group_name_H-M   'P 1'
#
loop_
_entity.id
_entity.type
_entity.pdbx_description
1 polymer ?
#
loop_
_entity_poly.entity_id
_entity_poly.type
_entity_poly.pdbx_seq_one_letter_code
_entity_poly.pdbx_strand_id
1 'polypeptide(L)'
;VGQKNLYRLISDSYLKYFKKNPRIPKTELEKYREGLIIGSACEAGELFRAILDNKPEAEIETIVRFYDYLEIQPICNNRFLIAEGRVKDDEGLRNLNRRVVALGEKYGKPVVATCDAHFMNPEDEIYRKILQAGMKFRDYIAKCIETTK
;
A
#
# COMPACT_ATOMS: atom_id res chain seq x y z
N VAL A 1 -1.30 18.23 19.56
CA VAL A 1 0.09 17.86 19.22
C VAL A 1 0.14 17.25 17.82
N GLY A 2 -0.62 16.18 17.54
CA GLY A 2 -0.55 15.44 16.28
C GLY A 2 -0.73 16.29 15.01
N GLN A 3 -1.76 17.13 14.93
CA GLN A 3 -1.98 18.01 13.79
C GLN A 3 -0.78 18.94 13.52
N LYS A 4 -0.17 19.50 14.57
CA LYS A 4 1.02 20.33 14.45
C LYS A 4 2.23 19.55 13.94
N ASN A 5 2.38 18.31 14.41
CA ASN A 5 3.45 17.42 13.96
C ASN A 5 3.25 16.99 12.50
N LEU A 6 2.01 16.71 12.09
CA LEU A 6 1.68 16.42 10.70
C LEU A 6 2.04 17.59 9.77
N TYR A 7 1.68 18.82 10.14
CA TYR A 7 2.04 20.00 9.35
C TYR A 7 3.56 20.21 9.24
N ARG A 8 4.32 19.93 10.30
CA ARG A 8 5.78 19.97 10.25
C ARG A 8 6.34 18.94 9.27
N LEU A 9 5.87 17.69 9.36
CA LEU A 9 6.29 16.62 8.46
C LEU A 9 5.98 16.97 7.00
N ILE A 10 4.78 17.48 6.72
CA ILE A 10 4.40 17.93 5.37
C ILE A 10 5.32 19.06 4.91
N SER A 11 5.54 20.10 5.73
CA SER A 11 6.44 21.21 5.38
C SER A 11 7.85 20.72 5.09
N ASP A 12 8.41 19.86 5.96
CA ASP A 12 9.75 19.33 5.79
C ASP A 12 9.86 18.42 4.55
N SER A 13 8.80 17.70 4.19
CA SER A 13 8.78 16.88 2.97
C SER A 13 8.94 17.70 1.68
N TYR A 14 8.44 18.93 1.69
CA TYR A 14 8.58 19.86 0.56
C TYR A 14 9.85 20.70 0.64
N LEU A 15 10.22 21.19 1.82
CA LEU A 15 11.33 22.14 1.97
C LEU A 15 12.69 21.48 2.07
N LYS A 16 12.77 20.29 2.67
CA LYS A 16 14.04 19.61 2.96
C LYS A 16 14.23 18.31 2.17
N TYR A 17 13.15 17.55 1.97
CA TYR A 17 13.24 16.18 1.45
C TYR A 17 12.58 15.99 0.07
N PHE A 18 12.23 17.08 -0.58
CA PHE A 18 11.68 17.03 -1.94
C PHE A 18 12.77 16.62 -2.93
N LYS A 19 12.47 15.58 -3.74
CA LYS A 19 13.24 15.24 -4.93
C LYS A 19 12.29 15.29 -6.13
N LYS A 20 11.90 14.17 -6.69
CA LYS A 20 10.86 14.11 -7.71
C LYS A 20 9.44 14.26 -7.10
N ASN A 21 9.28 13.76 -5.89
CA ASN A 21 8.07 13.84 -5.07
C ASN A 21 8.46 14.21 -3.64
N PRO A 22 7.53 14.77 -2.83
CA PRO A 22 7.75 14.99 -1.41
C PRO A 22 7.95 13.64 -0.70
N ARG A 23 8.90 13.58 0.22
CA ARG A 23 9.25 12.37 0.99
C ARG A 23 9.40 12.72 2.45
N ILE A 24 9.15 11.75 3.31
CA ILE A 24 9.37 11.86 4.75
C ILE A 24 10.30 10.70 5.16
N PRO A 25 11.54 10.97 5.58
CA PRO A 25 12.41 9.94 6.17
C PRO A 25 11.76 9.35 7.43
N LYS A 26 11.93 8.04 7.67
CA LYS A 26 11.41 7.38 8.88
C LYS A 26 11.89 8.05 10.16
N THR A 27 13.14 8.48 10.21
CA THR A 27 13.74 9.18 11.35
C THR A 27 13.03 10.50 11.68
N GLU A 28 12.58 11.25 10.67
CA GLU A 28 11.77 12.44 10.89
C GLU A 28 10.35 12.10 11.31
N LEU A 29 9.77 11.03 10.75
CA LEU A 29 8.46 10.54 11.14
C LEU A 29 8.46 10.08 12.61
N GLU A 30 9.48 9.37 13.06
CA GLU A 30 9.65 8.96 14.46
C GLU A 30 9.78 10.16 15.41
N LYS A 31 10.55 11.17 15.03
CA LYS A 31 10.75 12.39 15.81
C LYS A 31 9.47 13.16 16.06
N TYR A 32 8.54 13.15 15.10
CA TYR A 32 7.25 13.85 15.19
C TYR A 32 6.05 12.92 15.31
N ARG A 33 6.27 11.68 15.77
CA ARG A 33 5.23 10.63 15.84
C ARG A 33 4.12 10.93 16.84
N GLU A 34 4.41 11.71 17.89
CA GLU A 34 3.44 11.97 18.95
C GLU A 34 2.12 12.55 18.41
N GLY A 35 1.00 11.88 18.74
CA GLY A 35 -0.34 12.24 18.30
C GLY A 35 -0.67 11.86 16.85
N LEU A 36 0.16 11.05 16.20
CA LEU A 36 -0.11 10.47 14.88
C LEU A 36 -0.40 8.98 15.01
N ILE A 37 -1.29 8.49 14.16
CA ILE A 37 -1.54 7.05 13.95
C ILE A 37 -1.03 6.72 12.55
N ILE A 38 -0.13 5.74 12.46
CA ILE A 38 0.59 5.41 11.22
C ILE A 38 0.21 4.02 10.77
N GLY A 39 -0.33 3.91 9.56
CA GLY A 39 -0.70 2.64 8.93
C GLY A 39 0.35 2.11 7.96
N SER A 40 0.28 0.81 7.67
CA SER A 40 1.23 0.12 6.79
C SER A 40 1.07 0.44 5.30
N ALA A 41 0.04 1.18 4.94
CA ALA A 41 -0.35 1.51 3.57
C ALA A 41 -0.69 0.29 2.69
N CYS A 42 -0.86 0.51 1.38
CA CYS A 42 -1.31 -0.44 0.37
C CYS A 42 -0.17 -1.38 -0.12
N GLU A 43 -0.34 -1.96 -1.30
CA GLU A 43 0.66 -2.83 -1.96
C GLU A 43 1.99 -2.11 -2.24
N ALA A 44 1.96 -0.79 -2.38
CA ALA A 44 3.16 0.03 -2.51
C ALA A 44 3.88 0.26 -1.17
N GLY A 45 3.24 -0.08 -0.06
CA GLY A 45 3.79 0.04 1.29
C GLY A 45 4.93 -0.93 1.57
N GLU A 46 5.73 -0.59 2.55
CA GLU A 46 6.92 -1.36 2.93
C GLU A 46 6.57 -2.77 3.41
N LEU A 47 5.51 -2.93 4.22
CA LEU A 47 5.09 -4.22 4.76
C LEU A 47 4.66 -5.18 3.65
N PHE A 48 3.75 -4.72 2.77
CA PHE A 48 3.24 -5.57 1.70
C PHE A 48 4.38 -6.02 0.77
N ARG A 49 5.28 -5.10 0.41
CA ARG A 49 6.46 -5.42 -0.41
C ARG A 49 7.38 -6.42 0.28
N ALA A 50 7.65 -6.26 1.58
CA ALA A 50 8.48 -7.19 2.33
C ALA A 50 7.90 -8.60 2.33
N ILE A 51 6.57 -8.74 2.47
CA ILE A 51 5.87 -10.02 2.40
C ILE A 51 5.97 -10.61 0.98
N LEU A 52 5.67 -9.80 -0.05
CA LEU A 52 5.69 -10.20 -1.45
C LEU A 52 7.09 -10.64 -1.91
N ASP A 53 8.13 -9.99 -1.40
CA ASP A 53 9.53 -10.29 -1.71
C ASP A 53 10.11 -11.41 -0.80
N ASN A 54 9.28 -12.04 0.04
CA ASN A 54 9.66 -13.10 0.98
C ASN A 54 10.85 -12.70 1.86
N LYS A 55 10.84 -11.47 2.40
CA LYS A 55 11.88 -10.99 3.30
C LYS A 55 11.96 -11.84 4.57
N PRO A 56 13.14 -11.89 5.24
CA PRO A 56 13.28 -12.60 6.50
C PRO A 56 12.26 -12.15 7.55
N GLU A 57 11.76 -13.10 8.36
CA GLU A 57 10.74 -12.83 9.37
C GLU A 57 11.15 -11.72 10.35
N ALA A 58 12.42 -11.64 10.73
CA ALA A 58 12.94 -10.58 11.60
C ALA A 58 12.82 -9.17 10.97
N GLU A 59 12.99 -9.07 9.64
CA GLU A 59 12.81 -7.80 8.92
C GLU A 59 11.33 -7.43 8.89
N ILE A 60 10.45 -8.39 8.58
CA ILE A 60 8.99 -8.20 8.59
C ILE A 60 8.51 -7.78 9.98
N GLU A 61 8.99 -8.42 11.03
CA GLU A 61 8.67 -8.05 12.42
C GLU A 61 9.04 -6.59 12.72
N THR A 62 10.24 -6.17 12.34
CA THR A 62 10.71 -4.80 12.54
C THR A 62 9.78 -3.80 11.84
N ILE A 63 9.36 -4.12 10.62
CA ILE A 63 8.42 -3.30 9.84
C ILE A 63 7.06 -3.23 10.54
N VAL A 64 6.49 -4.38 10.95
CA VAL A 64 5.18 -4.44 11.63
C VAL A 64 5.18 -3.63 12.92
N ARG A 65 6.24 -3.72 13.72
CA ARG A 65 6.35 -2.98 14.98
C ARG A 65 6.35 -1.47 14.81
N PHE A 66 6.82 -0.98 13.66
CA PHE A 66 6.84 0.44 13.33
C PHE A 66 5.44 1.04 13.18
N TYR A 67 4.48 0.29 12.64
CA TYR A 67 3.12 0.75 12.34
C TYR A 67 2.16 0.58 13.53
N ASP A 68 1.16 1.47 13.62
CA ASP A 68 0.11 1.40 14.65
C ASP A 68 -1.01 0.47 14.23
N TYR A 69 -1.30 0.37 12.93
CA TYR A 69 -2.23 -0.58 12.33
C TYR A 69 -1.71 -1.09 11.00
N LEU A 70 -2.24 -2.23 10.57
CA LEU A 70 -1.92 -2.83 9.28
C LEU A 70 -3.13 -2.71 8.34
N GLU A 71 -2.88 -2.74 7.03
CA GLU A 71 -3.89 -2.53 6.01
C GLU A 71 -3.95 -3.69 5.02
N ILE A 72 -5.17 -4.10 4.67
CA ILE A 72 -5.45 -5.02 3.57
C ILE A 72 -6.39 -4.35 2.58
N GLN A 73 -6.31 -4.75 1.31
CA GLN A 73 -7.17 -4.25 0.25
C GLN A 73 -7.86 -5.39 -0.50
N PRO A 74 -8.98 -5.10 -1.22
CA PRO A 74 -9.59 -6.07 -2.12
C PRO A 74 -8.57 -6.61 -3.12
N ILE A 75 -8.63 -7.90 -3.39
CA ILE A 75 -7.66 -8.56 -4.30
C ILE A 75 -7.67 -7.96 -5.71
N CYS A 76 -8.80 -7.39 -6.16
CA CYS A 76 -8.90 -6.74 -7.47
C CYS A 76 -7.93 -5.56 -7.63
N ASN A 77 -7.58 -4.85 -6.54
CA ASN A 77 -6.62 -3.76 -6.59
C ASN A 77 -5.20 -4.25 -6.93
N ASN A 78 -4.90 -5.51 -6.60
CA ASN A 78 -3.57 -6.10 -6.72
C ASN A 78 -3.45 -7.14 -7.85
N ARG A 79 -4.45 -7.29 -8.72
CA ARG A 79 -4.43 -8.24 -9.85
C ARG A 79 -3.28 -8.01 -10.84
N PHE A 80 -2.75 -6.81 -10.91
CA PHE A 80 -1.57 -6.51 -11.70
C PHE A 80 -0.35 -7.35 -11.31
N LEU A 81 -0.24 -7.77 -10.05
CA LEU A 81 0.82 -8.66 -9.60
C LEU A 81 0.74 -10.04 -10.26
N ILE A 82 -0.47 -10.48 -10.63
CA ILE A 82 -0.66 -11.72 -11.41
C ILE A 82 -0.18 -11.47 -12.85
N ALA A 83 -0.59 -10.37 -13.46
CA ALA A 83 -0.18 -9.99 -14.81
C ALA A 83 1.35 -9.81 -14.94
N GLU A 84 2.02 -9.34 -13.89
CA GLU A 84 3.48 -9.23 -13.80
C GLU A 84 4.19 -10.56 -13.46
N GLY A 85 3.44 -11.63 -13.20
CA GLY A 85 3.99 -12.95 -12.83
C GLY A 85 4.59 -12.99 -11.41
N ARG A 86 4.31 -12.00 -10.56
CA ARG A 86 4.79 -11.94 -9.17
C ARG A 86 3.95 -12.79 -8.22
N VAL A 87 2.69 -12.98 -8.56
CA VAL A 87 1.73 -13.83 -7.84
C VAL A 87 1.07 -14.74 -8.86
N LYS A 88 0.81 -15.99 -8.49
CA LYS A 88 0.30 -16.99 -9.42
C LYS A 88 -1.15 -16.75 -9.84
N ASP A 89 -2.01 -16.45 -8.86
CA ASP A 89 -3.46 -16.39 -9.03
C ASP A 89 -4.13 -15.59 -7.89
N ASP A 90 -5.45 -15.46 -7.95
CA ASP A 90 -6.26 -14.78 -6.94
C ASP A 90 -6.09 -15.40 -5.54
N GLU A 91 -5.81 -16.70 -5.44
CA GLU A 91 -5.57 -17.33 -4.14
C GLU A 91 -4.22 -16.89 -3.55
N GLY A 92 -3.22 -16.71 -4.38
CA GLY A 92 -1.95 -16.10 -3.98
C GLY A 92 -2.16 -14.69 -3.41
N LEU A 93 -3.02 -13.86 -4.03
CA LEU A 93 -3.37 -12.54 -3.50
C LEU A 93 -4.11 -12.62 -2.16
N ARG A 94 -5.04 -13.57 -2.00
CA ARG A 94 -5.70 -13.82 -0.71
C ARG A 94 -4.71 -14.23 0.37
N ASN A 95 -3.71 -15.03 0.03
CA ASN A 95 -2.68 -15.47 0.97
C ASN A 95 -1.80 -14.31 1.45
N LEU A 96 -1.51 -13.31 0.61
CA LEU A 96 -0.85 -12.08 1.05
C LEU A 96 -1.69 -11.34 2.09
N ASN A 97 -2.99 -11.14 1.84
CA ASN A 97 -3.88 -10.52 2.81
C ASN A 97 -3.98 -11.34 4.12
N ARG A 98 -4.13 -12.67 4.03
CA ARG A 98 -4.12 -13.55 5.23
C ARG A 98 -2.83 -13.44 6.02
N ARG A 99 -1.69 -13.27 5.33
CA ARG A 99 -0.40 -13.06 5.99
C ARG A 99 -0.38 -11.76 6.79
N VAL A 100 -0.92 -10.66 6.21
CA VAL A 100 -1.04 -9.39 6.93
C VAL A 100 -1.94 -9.53 8.15
N VAL A 101 -3.09 -10.22 8.03
CA VAL A 101 -4.00 -10.48 9.16
C VAL A 101 -3.30 -11.27 10.26
N ALA A 102 -2.61 -12.37 9.91
CA ALA A 102 -1.87 -13.19 10.88
C ALA A 102 -0.75 -12.41 11.59
N LEU A 103 -0.09 -11.48 10.88
CA LEU A 103 0.89 -10.58 11.51
C LEU A 103 0.21 -9.59 12.47
N GLY A 104 -0.96 -9.07 12.11
CA GLY A 104 -1.75 -8.23 13.01
C GLY A 104 -2.11 -8.95 14.30
N GLU A 105 -2.62 -10.18 14.20
CA GLU A 105 -2.94 -11.04 15.36
C GLU A 105 -1.69 -11.32 16.20
N LYS A 106 -0.60 -11.75 15.55
CA LYS A 106 0.66 -12.09 16.23
C LYS A 106 1.25 -10.93 17.03
N TYR A 107 1.18 -9.71 16.50
CA TYR A 107 1.81 -8.54 17.11
C TYR A 107 0.82 -7.58 17.79
N GLY A 108 -0.46 -7.97 17.92
CA GLY A 108 -1.49 -7.17 18.57
C GLY A 108 -1.76 -5.84 17.84
N LYS A 109 -1.68 -5.82 16.52
CA LYS A 109 -1.94 -4.65 15.68
C LYS A 109 -3.33 -4.76 15.04
N PRO A 110 -4.17 -3.71 15.12
CA PRO A 110 -5.42 -3.68 14.35
C PRO A 110 -5.14 -3.89 12.86
N VAL A 111 -6.01 -4.63 12.18
CA VAL A 111 -5.99 -4.77 10.73
C VAL A 111 -7.24 -4.15 10.17
N VAL A 112 -7.09 -3.20 9.25
CA VAL A 112 -8.20 -2.49 8.62
C VAL A 112 -8.29 -2.85 7.14
N ALA A 113 -9.51 -2.97 6.63
CA ALA A 113 -9.76 -3.15 5.20
C ALA A 113 -10.07 -1.79 4.58
N THR A 114 -9.29 -1.40 3.57
CA THR A 114 -9.50 -0.18 2.79
C THR A 114 -9.78 -0.53 1.34
N CYS A 115 -10.56 0.29 0.64
CA CYS A 115 -10.95 0.00 -0.74
C CYS A 115 -10.07 0.67 -1.78
N ASP A 116 -9.40 1.78 -1.44
CA ASP A 116 -8.72 2.64 -2.41
C ASP A 116 -9.65 3.01 -3.59
N ALA A 117 -10.90 3.38 -3.25
CA ALA A 117 -11.95 3.62 -4.23
C ALA A 117 -11.63 4.83 -5.12
N HIS A 118 -11.68 4.62 -6.44
CA HIS A 118 -11.36 5.63 -7.44
C HIS A 118 -12.55 5.96 -8.36
N PHE A 119 -13.67 5.32 -8.15
CA PHE A 119 -14.93 5.57 -8.85
C PHE A 119 -16.09 5.24 -7.91
N MET A 120 -17.27 5.80 -8.20
CA MET A 120 -18.44 5.70 -7.32
C MET A 120 -19.24 4.42 -7.58
N ASN A 121 -19.52 4.12 -8.84
CA ASN A 121 -20.31 2.96 -9.23
C ASN A 121 -19.44 1.93 -9.98
N PRO A 122 -19.72 0.63 -9.87
CA PRO A 122 -18.95 -0.41 -10.57
C PRO A 122 -18.81 -0.20 -12.07
N GLU A 123 -19.83 0.32 -12.74
CA GLU A 123 -19.85 0.64 -14.16
C GLU A 123 -18.88 1.74 -14.56
N ASP A 124 -18.47 2.60 -13.62
CA ASP A 124 -17.50 3.70 -13.85
C ASP A 124 -16.06 3.19 -14.00
N GLU A 125 -15.81 1.92 -13.72
CA GLU A 125 -14.49 1.28 -13.89
C GLU A 125 -13.92 1.52 -15.30
N ILE A 126 -14.78 1.50 -16.33
CA ILE A 126 -14.36 1.72 -17.72
C ILE A 126 -13.72 3.09 -17.92
N TYR A 127 -14.28 4.14 -17.31
CA TYR A 127 -13.74 5.51 -17.42
C TYR A 127 -12.36 5.61 -16.77
N ARG A 128 -12.18 4.96 -15.61
CA ARG A 128 -10.87 4.89 -14.98
C ARG A 128 -9.84 4.18 -15.86
N LYS A 129 -10.21 3.05 -16.48
CA LYS A 129 -9.33 2.33 -17.41
C LYS A 129 -8.91 3.21 -18.59
N ILE A 130 -9.85 3.99 -19.16
CA ILE A 130 -9.56 4.93 -20.26
C ILE A 130 -8.57 6.01 -19.80
N LEU A 131 -8.80 6.62 -18.64
CA LEU A 131 -7.90 7.64 -18.09
C LEU A 131 -6.50 7.09 -17.83
N GLN A 132 -6.39 5.92 -17.25
CA GLN A 132 -5.09 5.26 -17.01
C GLN A 132 -4.37 4.93 -18.33
N ALA A 133 -5.09 4.48 -19.36
CA ALA A 133 -4.51 4.24 -20.69
C ALA A 133 -3.91 5.52 -21.30
N GLY A 134 -4.58 6.66 -21.13
CA GLY A 134 -4.09 7.96 -21.56
C GLY A 134 -2.82 8.44 -20.86
N MET A 135 -2.58 7.98 -19.63
CA MET A 135 -1.39 8.32 -18.83
C MET A 135 -0.16 7.44 -19.12
N LYS A 136 -0.13 6.71 -20.23
CA LYS A 136 0.95 5.78 -20.62
C LYS A 136 1.08 4.54 -19.72
N PHE A 137 0.05 4.20 -18.95
CA PHE A 137 -0.06 2.90 -18.28
C PHE A 137 -0.54 1.79 -19.25
N ARG A 138 -0.23 1.94 -20.57
CA ARG A 138 -0.74 1.09 -21.65
C ARG A 138 -0.50 -0.41 -21.44
N ASP A 139 0.70 -0.76 -21.01
CA ASP A 139 1.10 -2.17 -20.88
C ASP A 139 0.37 -2.86 -19.71
N TYR A 140 -0.01 -2.08 -18.72
CA TYR A 140 -0.70 -2.55 -17.54
C TYR A 140 -2.17 -2.91 -17.82
N ILE A 141 -2.88 -2.05 -18.55
CA ILE A 141 -4.31 -2.23 -18.86
C ILE A 141 -4.51 -3.33 -19.88
N ALA A 142 -3.66 -3.43 -20.91
CA ALA A 142 -3.73 -4.51 -21.89
C ALA A 142 -3.63 -5.88 -21.22
N LYS A 143 -2.70 -6.06 -20.29
CA LYS A 143 -2.55 -7.30 -19.51
C LYS A 143 -3.74 -7.59 -18.59
N CYS A 144 -4.33 -6.57 -17.96
CA CYS A 144 -5.52 -6.74 -17.11
C CYS A 144 -6.77 -7.14 -17.92
N ILE A 145 -6.93 -6.64 -19.15
CA ILE A 145 -8.07 -6.99 -20.04
C ILE A 145 -7.94 -8.43 -20.55
N GLU A 146 -6.73 -8.88 -20.86
CA GLU A 146 -6.49 -10.26 -21.32
C GLU A 146 -6.74 -11.31 -20.24
N THR A 147 -6.56 -10.96 -18.95
CA THR A 147 -6.78 -11.87 -17.82
C THR A 147 -8.25 -11.92 -17.34
N THR A 148 -9.13 -11.11 -17.93
CA THR A 148 -10.56 -11.05 -17.55
C THR A 148 -11.48 -11.76 -18.57
N LYS A 149 -10.91 -12.38 -19.60
CA LYS A 149 -11.60 -13.30 -20.51
C LYS A 149 -11.41 -14.74 -20.04
#